data_08fe1a21bea6a8258885ddcf36cc5819
#
_entry.id   08fe1a21bea6a8258885ddcf36cc5819
#
_cell.length_a   1.000
_cell.length_b   1.000
_cell.length_c   1.000
_cell.angle_alpha   90.00
_cell.angle_beta   90.00
_cell.angle_gamma   90.00
#
_symmetry.space_group_name_H-M   'P 1'
#
loop_
_entity.id
_entity.type
_entity.pdbx_description
1 polymer ?
#
loop_
_entity_poly.entity_id
_entity_poly.type
_entity_poly.pdbx_seq_one_letter_code
_entity_poly.pdbx_strand_id
1 'polypeptide(L)'
;MKKTWIAILVAIIASCTVGFLMLGRPQEEAGVKIVDQLEREVYVKRAERIVSLWPEATRVLFALGVGNRVVGVDSASRTCPILTRAFPQIVNITDVGSVGGTFDVEKIAELKPDVIFARTDDRELAESIQTKLNVPVICVRFSPPGKRDWSYDIISIIGAAVGRSQRADQLKAYLEEKLSEITKITSTIPDSGKPRVYQARADDLLKTLVWSSEIIYGGGINVAYNPQQQAPWISVSLEQVILWNPDAIILHGFGRFKPEDLYSDPNWQTIKAVKERRVYKLTMGWVGWDPAGTVIQTMQCAKVFHPDKFENLNVESEANEIFKFVYGVDGLYSRLKKDYGLSV
;
A
#
# COMPACT_ATOMS: atom_id res chain seq x y z
N MET A 1 40.26 -28.13 -61.88
CA MET A 1 38.88 -27.80 -61.59
C MET A 1 38.28 -28.50 -60.36
N LYS A 2 38.56 -29.76 -60.05
CA LYS A 2 37.98 -30.46 -58.89
C LYS A 2 38.46 -29.96 -57.51
N LYS A 3 39.68 -29.42 -57.36
CA LYS A 3 40.20 -28.93 -56.10
C LYS A 3 39.62 -27.54 -55.63
N THR A 4 39.17 -26.72 -56.58
CA THR A 4 38.59 -25.42 -56.32
C THR A 4 37.16 -25.53 -55.77
N TRP A 5 36.38 -26.53 -56.22
CA TRP A 5 35.03 -26.75 -55.73
C TRP A 5 34.96 -27.28 -54.31
N ILE A 6 35.95 -28.08 -53.89
CA ILE A 6 36.03 -28.62 -52.50
C ILE A 6 36.35 -27.47 -51.52
N ALA A 7 37.23 -26.53 -51.87
CA ALA A 7 37.53 -25.36 -51.03
C ALA A 7 36.31 -24.43 -50.84
N ILE A 8 35.48 -24.23 -51.88
CA ILE A 8 34.25 -23.39 -51.80
C ILE A 8 33.20 -24.10 -50.95
N LEU A 9 33.05 -25.41 -51.06
CA LEU A 9 32.04 -26.16 -50.26
C LEU A 9 32.44 -26.17 -48.77
N VAL A 10 33.70 -26.31 -48.42
CA VAL A 10 34.17 -26.22 -47.02
C VAL A 10 34.01 -24.82 -46.44
N ALA A 11 34.21 -23.75 -47.23
CA ALA A 11 34.02 -22.38 -46.79
C ALA A 11 32.53 -22.06 -46.52
N ILE A 12 31.61 -22.61 -47.35
CA ILE A 12 30.14 -22.40 -47.15
C ILE A 12 29.69 -23.19 -45.91
N ILE A 13 30.16 -24.42 -45.69
CA ILE A 13 29.80 -25.19 -44.48
C ILE A 13 30.36 -24.53 -43.23
N ALA A 14 31.57 -23.98 -43.25
CA ALA A 14 32.16 -23.27 -42.12
C ALA A 14 31.43 -21.95 -41.81
N SER A 15 30.97 -21.21 -42.83
CA SER A 15 30.20 -19.99 -42.63
C SER A 15 28.76 -20.28 -42.13
N CYS A 16 28.12 -21.37 -42.55
CA CYS A 16 26.84 -21.79 -42.05
C CYS A 16 26.88 -22.29 -40.59
N THR A 17 27.96 -23.01 -40.20
CA THR A 17 28.13 -23.48 -38.83
C THR A 17 28.48 -22.33 -37.84
N VAL A 18 29.27 -21.35 -38.27
CA VAL A 18 29.54 -20.15 -37.46
C VAL A 18 28.27 -19.27 -37.33
N GLY A 19 27.48 -19.13 -38.41
CA GLY A 19 26.19 -18.43 -38.38
C GLY A 19 25.15 -19.12 -37.48
N PHE A 20 25.10 -20.46 -37.49
CA PHE A 20 24.21 -21.22 -36.62
C PHE A 20 24.63 -21.20 -35.15
N LEU A 21 25.93 -21.16 -34.85
CA LEU A 21 26.46 -20.99 -33.49
C LEU A 21 26.27 -19.57 -32.93
N MET A 22 26.14 -18.54 -33.79
CA MET A 22 25.84 -17.17 -33.38
C MET A 22 24.35 -16.93 -33.19
N LEU A 23 23.48 -17.69 -33.88
CA LEU A 23 22.02 -17.61 -33.75
C LEU A 23 21.43 -18.37 -32.54
N GLY A 24 22.25 -19.18 -31.88
CA GLY A 24 21.82 -20.10 -30.82
C GLY A 24 22.27 -19.76 -29.42
N ARG A 25 22.91 -18.62 -29.17
CA ARG A 25 23.08 -18.16 -27.78
C ARG A 25 21.74 -17.59 -27.30
N PRO A 26 21.10 -18.20 -26.28
CA PRO A 26 20.00 -17.51 -25.60
C PRO A 26 20.58 -16.16 -25.16
N GLN A 27 20.01 -15.08 -25.63
CA GLN A 27 20.29 -13.77 -25.10
C GLN A 27 19.92 -13.89 -23.62
N GLU A 28 20.91 -13.93 -22.71
CA GLU A 28 20.65 -13.84 -21.28
C GLU A 28 19.84 -12.55 -21.10
N GLU A 29 18.56 -12.69 -20.81
CA GLU A 29 17.70 -11.54 -20.52
C GLU A 29 18.41 -10.77 -19.41
N ALA A 30 18.91 -9.59 -19.76
CA ALA A 30 19.59 -8.74 -18.81
C ALA A 30 18.59 -8.40 -17.71
N GLY A 31 18.76 -9.00 -16.53
CA GLY A 31 17.89 -8.76 -15.39
C GLY A 31 17.94 -7.28 -14.99
N VAL A 32 16.83 -6.76 -14.47
CA VAL A 32 16.76 -5.42 -13.92
C VAL A 32 17.40 -5.42 -12.53
N LYS A 33 18.38 -4.54 -12.31
CA LYS A 33 18.96 -4.29 -10.99
C LYS A 33 18.03 -3.36 -10.20
N ILE A 34 17.57 -3.82 -9.06
CA ILE A 34 16.74 -3.08 -8.11
C ILE A 34 17.56 -2.81 -6.85
N VAL A 35 17.54 -1.59 -6.36
CA VAL A 35 17.99 -1.29 -4.99
C VAL A 35 16.73 -1.18 -4.14
N ASP A 36 16.59 -2.08 -3.17
CA ASP A 36 15.42 -2.11 -2.29
C ASP A 36 15.56 -1.13 -1.11
N GLN A 37 14.54 -1.02 -0.28
CA GLN A 37 14.54 -0.07 0.85
C GLN A 37 15.41 -0.51 2.05
N LEU A 38 16.08 -1.64 1.95
CA LEU A 38 17.17 -2.07 2.84
C LEU A 38 18.56 -1.85 2.21
N GLU A 39 18.62 -1.07 1.12
CA GLU A 39 19.84 -0.75 0.37
C GLU A 39 20.53 -2.01 -0.25
N ARG A 40 19.76 -3.10 -0.43
CA ARG A 40 20.26 -4.32 -1.05
C ARG A 40 20.11 -4.26 -2.58
N GLU A 41 21.12 -4.72 -3.30
CA GLU A 41 21.04 -4.91 -4.74
C GLU A 41 20.40 -6.27 -5.06
N VAL A 42 19.26 -6.25 -5.72
CA VAL A 42 18.50 -7.43 -6.11
C VAL A 42 18.34 -7.45 -7.63
N TYR A 43 18.67 -8.56 -8.26
CA TYR A 43 18.57 -8.73 -9.71
C TYR A 43 17.32 -9.54 -10.07
N VAL A 44 16.38 -8.94 -10.81
CA VAL A 44 15.14 -9.56 -11.25
C VAL A 44 15.21 -9.84 -12.74
N LYS A 45 15.24 -11.11 -13.14
CA LYS A 45 15.26 -11.53 -14.55
C LYS A 45 13.85 -11.62 -15.15
N ARG A 46 12.87 -12.02 -14.34
CA ARG A 46 11.47 -12.20 -14.72
C ARG A 46 10.55 -11.82 -13.57
N ALA A 47 9.33 -11.40 -13.88
CA ALA A 47 8.29 -11.07 -12.89
C ALA A 47 6.90 -11.50 -13.42
N GLU A 48 6.80 -12.74 -13.95
CA GLU A 48 5.54 -13.31 -14.42
C GLU A 48 4.82 -14.12 -13.34
N ARG A 49 5.56 -14.60 -12.33
CA ARG A 49 5.02 -15.31 -11.16
C ARG A 49 5.48 -14.61 -9.90
N ILE A 50 4.59 -13.85 -9.29
CA ILE A 50 4.90 -12.96 -8.17
C ILE A 50 4.27 -13.52 -6.90
N VAL A 51 5.06 -13.58 -5.81
CA VAL A 51 4.55 -13.80 -4.46
C VAL A 51 4.71 -12.52 -3.65
N SER A 52 3.65 -12.11 -2.97
CA SER A 52 3.68 -10.94 -2.09
C SER A 52 3.42 -11.35 -0.64
N LEU A 53 4.41 -11.13 0.22
CA LEU A 53 4.34 -11.40 1.66
C LEU A 53 3.93 -10.15 2.46
N TRP A 54 3.69 -9.03 1.76
CA TRP A 54 3.37 -7.76 2.39
C TRP A 54 2.15 -7.09 1.75
N PRO A 55 1.09 -6.78 2.52
CA PRO A 55 -0.16 -6.22 1.97
C PRO A 55 0.00 -4.91 1.18
N GLU A 56 0.95 -4.05 1.56
CA GLU A 56 1.22 -2.81 0.83
C GLU A 56 1.76 -3.11 -0.58
N ALA A 57 2.70 -4.07 -0.68
CA ALA A 57 3.23 -4.50 -1.97
C ALA A 57 2.13 -5.12 -2.84
N THR A 58 1.24 -5.95 -2.24
CA THR A 58 0.10 -6.52 -2.97
C THR A 58 -0.77 -5.42 -3.57
N ARG A 59 -1.14 -4.39 -2.81
CA ARG A 59 -1.95 -3.27 -3.31
C ARG A 59 -1.26 -2.52 -4.46
N VAL A 60 0.04 -2.27 -4.33
CA VAL A 60 0.82 -1.64 -5.41
C VAL A 60 0.88 -2.50 -6.66
N LEU A 61 1.07 -3.83 -6.55
CA LEU A 61 1.05 -4.75 -7.69
C LEU A 61 -0.29 -4.69 -8.44
N PHE A 62 -1.41 -4.65 -7.73
CA PHE A 62 -2.73 -4.49 -8.34
C PHE A 62 -2.91 -3.10 -8.97
N ALA A 63 -2.44 -2.03 -8.34
CA ALA A 63 -2.46 -0.66 -8.88
C ALA A 63 -1.59 -0.49 -10.14
N LEU A 64 -0.51 -1.26 -10.25
CA LEU A 64 0.35 -1.33 -11.44
C LEU A 64 -0.23 -2.20 -12.57
N GLY A 65 -1.37 -2.86 -12.34
CA GLY A 65 -2.04 -3.69 -13.34
C GLY A 65 -1.37 -5.05 -13.58
N VAL A 66 -0.63 -5.57 -12.60
CA VAL A 66 0.03 -6.89 -12.67
C VAL A 66 -0.55 -7.91 -11.69
N GLY A 67 -1.75 -7.66 -11.17
CA GLY A 67 -2.44 -8.56 -10.24
C GLY A 67 -2.66 -9.97 -10.81
N ASN A 68 -2.77 -10.12 -12.12
CA ASN A 68 -2.88 -11.41 -12.80
C ASN A 68 -1.59 -12.27 -12.77
N ARG A 69 -0.45 -11.67 -12.41
CA ARG A 69 0.83 -12.37 -12.23
C ARG A 69 1.05 -12.79 -10.78
N VAL A 70 0.21 -12.33 -9.85
CA VAL A 70 0.33 -12.65 -8.42
C VAL A 70 -0.23 -14.04 -8.18
N VAL A 71 0.65 -14.97 -7.77
CA VAL A 71 0.31 -16.39 -7.55
C VAL A 71 0.21 -16.76 -6.08
N GLY A 72 0.72 -15.94 -5.18
CA GLY A 72 0.64 -16.11 -3.73
C GLY A 72 0.63 -14.77 -3.01
N VAL A 73 -0.17 -14.66 -1.94
CA VAL A 73 -0.29 -13.46 -1.11
C VAL A 73 -0.40 -13.82 0.36
N ASP A 74 -0.11 -12.86 1.21
CA ASP A 74 -0.39 -12.95 2.65
C ASP A 74 -1.89 -13.01 2.94
N SER A 75 -2.27 -13.56 4.10
CA SER A 75 -3.68 -13.75 4.49
C SER A 75 -4.47 -12.43 4.56
N ALA A 76 -3.83 -11.32 4.98
CA ALA A 76 -4.50 -10.03 5.12
C ALA A 76 -4.85 -9.41 3.75
N SER A 77 -4.04 -9.66 2.72
CA SER A 77 -4.34 -9.22 1.34
C SER A 77 -5.60 -9.86 0.79
N ARG A 78 -5.85 -11.14 1.11
CA ARG A 78 -7.06 -11.86 0.67
C ARG A 78 -8.35 -11.35 1.30
N THR A 79 -8.25 -10.73 2.46
CA THR A 79 -9.39 -10.17 3.22
C THR A 79 -9.46 -8.64 3.13
N CYS A 80 -8.57 -8.02 2.37
CA CYS A 80 -8.55 -6.56 2.22
C CYS A 80 -9.85 -6.04 1.63
N PRO A 81 -10.60 -5.17 2.32
CA PRO A 81 -11.90 -4.68 1.86
C PRO A 81 -11.84 -3.98 0.49
N ILE A 82 -10.77 -3.23 0.23
CA ILE A 82 -10.56 -2.54 -1.05
C ILE A 82 -10.30 -3.58 -2.16
N LEU A 83 -9.31 -4.47 -1.97
CA LEU A 83 -8.94 -5.43 -3.01
C LEU A 83 -10.02 -6.45 -3.30
N THR A 84 -10.75 -6.94 -2.30
CA THR A 84 -11.84 -7.91 -2.51
C THR A 84 -13.01 -7.34 -3.31
N ARG A 85 -13.22 -6.03 -3.28
CA ARG A 85 -14.26 -5.36 -4.06
C ARG A 85 -13.77 -4.87 -5.41
N ALA A 86 -12.50 -4.53 -5.51
CA ALA A 86 -11.89 -4.14 -6.78
C ALA A 86 -11.58 -5.38 -7.64
N PHE A 87 -11.11 -6.45 -7.03
CA PHE A 87 -10.61 -7.67 -7.67
C PHE A 87 -11.09 -8.90 -6.89
N PRO A 88 -12.37 -9.31 -7.03
CA PRO A 88 -12.94 -10.40 -6.24
C PRO A 88 -12.16 -11.73 -6.31
N GLN A 89 -11.45 -11.96 -7.42
CA GLN A 89 -10.61 -13.15 -7.61
C GLN A 89 -9.42 -13.25 -6.63
N ILE A 90 -9.07 -12.19 -5.89
CA ILE A 90 -7.96 -12.21 -4.93
C ILE A 90 -8.17 -13.28 -3.83
N VAL A 91 -9.41 -13.60 -3.50
CA VAL A 91 -9.73 -14.65 -2.52
C VAL A 91 -9.29 -16.04 -2.96
N ASN A 92 -9.08 -16.24 -4.28
CA ASN A 92 -8.65 -17.50 -4.87
C ASN A 92 -7.12 -17.60 -5.02
N ILE A 93 -6.37 -16.49 -4.79
CA ILE A 93 -4.91 -16.52 -4.81
C ILE A 93 -4.43 -17.31 -3.59
N THR A 94 -3.38 -18.11 -3.77
CA THR A 94 -2.85 -18.96 -2.71
C THR A 94 -2.43 -18.13 -1.49
N ASP A 95 -2.95 -18.51 -0.33
CA ASP A 95 -2.53 -17.98 0.97
C ASP A 95 -1.20 -18.62 1.36
N VAL A 96 -0.17 -17.80 1.53
CA VAL A 96 1.18 -18.26 1.89
C VAL A 96 1.57 -17.94 3.34
N GLY A 97 0.62 -17.50 4.16
CA GLY A 97 0.85 -17.17 5.56
C GLY A 97 0.52 -15.74 5.92
N SER A 98 0.93 -15.26 7.09
CA SER A 98 0.51 -13.96 7.61
C SER A 98 1.65 -13.12 8.16
N VAL A 99 1.51 -11.82 8.00
CA VAL A 99 2.38 -10.82 8.62
C VAL A 99 2.23 -10.89 10.15
N GLY A 100 3.36 -10.94 10.85
CA GLY A 100 3.38 -11.11 12.32
C GLY A 100 3.14 -12.54 12.79
N GLY A 101 2.92 -13.48 11.86
CA GLY A 101 2.86 -14.92 12.07
C GLY A 101 3.99 -15.63 11.31
N THR A 102 3.66 -16.74 10.67
CA THR A 102 4.61 -17.53 9.87
C THR A 102 4.20 -17.54 8.41
N PHE A 103 5.20 -17.62 7.53
CA PHE A 103 5.01 -17.90 6.10
C PHE A 103 5.41 -19.34 5.78
N ASP A 104 4.61 -19.99 4.96
CA ASP A 104 4.82 -21.36 4.50
C ASP A 104 5.79 -21.36 3.30
N VAL A 105 7.07 -21.57 3.61
CA VAL A 105 8.16 -21.52 2.59
C VAL A 105 8.04 -22.67 1.59
N GLU A 106 7.50 -23.83 1.97
CA GLU A 106 7.29 -24.96 1.08
C GLU A 106 6.19 -24.61 0.05
N LYS A 107 5.08 -24.07 0.51
CA LYS A 107 4.01 -23.59 -0.34
C LYS A 107 4.47 -22.48 -1.30
N ILE A 108 5.32 -21.54 -0.80
CA ILE A 108 5.93 -20.51 -1.67
C ILE A 108 6.78 -21.18 -2.76
N ALA A 109 7.59 -22.20 -2.42
CA ALA A 109 8.41 -22.93 -3.38
C ALA A 109 7.58 -23.64 -4.46
N GLU A 110 6.45 -24.27 -4.09
CA GLU A 110 5.52 -24.91 -5.00
C GLU A 110 4.92 -23.95 -6.04
N LEU A 111 4.76 -22.69 -5.65
CA LEU A 111 4.27 -21.63 -6.54
C LEU A 111 5.30 -21.22 -7.60
N LYS A 112 6.57 -21.62 -7.46
CA LYS A 112 7.67 -21.31 -8.39
C LYS A 112 7.73 -19.82 -8.76
N PRO A 113 7.86 -18.91 -7.78
CA PRO A 113 7.90 -17.49 -8.06
C PRO A 113 9.17 -17.06 -8.79
N ASP A 114 9.04 -16.04 -9.63
CA ASP A 114 10.19 -15.36 -10.26
C ASP A 114 10.75 -14.24 -9.37
N VAL A 115 9.89 -13.66 -8.53
CA VAL A 115 10.22 -12.60 -7.57
C VAL A 115 9.26 -12.62 -6.38
N ILE A 116 9.77 -12.25 -5.22
CA ILE A 116 9.01 -12.16 -3.96
C ILE A 116 9.14 -10.75 -3.41
N PHE A 117 8.03 -10.18 -2.92
CA PHE A 117 8.04 -8.91 -2.19
C PHE A 117 7.79 -9.17 -0.71
N ALA A 118 8.65 -8.60 0.15
CA ALA A 118 8.60 -8.73 1.60
C ALA A 118 8.64 -7.35 2.28
N ARG A 119 8.35 -7.32 3.57
CA ARG A 119 8.44 -6.11 4.40
C ARG A 119 9.89 -5.85 4.82
N THR A 120 10.26 -4.58 4.94
CA THR A 120 11.62 -4.20 5.39
C THR A 120 11.94 -4.68 6.83
N ASP A 121 10.94 -4.81 7.69
CA ASP A 121 11.13 -5.30 9.06
C ASP A 121 11.47 -6.80 9.12
N ASP A 122 11.22 -7.54 8.04
CA ASP A 122 11.38 -8.98 7.94
C ASP A 122 12.68 -9.38 7.19
N ARG A 123 13.78 -8.61 7.37
CA ARG A 123 15.07 -8.80 6.67
C ARG A 123 15.57 -10.24 6.74
N GLU A 124 15.63 -10.81 7.94
CA GLU A 124 16.16 -12.17 8.14
C GLU A 124 15.30 -13.23 7.42
N LEU A 125 13.99 -13.06 7.46
CA LEU A 125 13.05 -13.91 6.72
C LEU A 125 13.28 -13.78 5.21
N ALA A 126 13.41 -12.56 4.69
CA ALA A 126 13.65 -12.30 3.28
C ALA A 126 14.96 -12.93 2.79
N GLU A 127 16.04 -12.77 3.53
CA GLU A 127 17.35 -13.36 3.23
C GLU A 127 17.31 -14.91 3.30
N SER A 128 16.60 -15.46 4.28
CA SER A 128 16.41 -16.91 4.41
C SER A 128 15.63 -17.49 3.22
N ILE A 129 14.53 -16.85 2.82
CA ILE A 129 13.71 -17.28 1.66
C ILE A 129 14.53 -17.17 0.38
N GLN A 130 15.21 -16.05 0.16
CA GLN A 130 16.05 -15.82 -1.01
C GLN A 130 17.12 -16.91 -1.15
N THR A 131 17.80 -17.26 -0.04
CA THR A 131 18.84 -18.30 -0.04
C THR A 131 18.25 -19.69 -0.27
N LYS A 132 17.16 -20.04 0.41
CA LYS A 132 16.55 -21.38 0.31
C LYS A 132 15.95 -21.66 -1.06
N LEU A 133 15.29 -20.67 -1.66
CA LEU A 133 14.54 -20.84 -2.90
C LEU A 133 15.35 -20.39 -4.13
N ASN A 134 16.46 -19.69 -3.95
CA ASN A 134 17.23 -19.05 -5.02
C ASN A 134 16.36 -18.13 -5.90
N VAL A 135 15.47 -17.36 -5.25
CA VAL A 135 14.51 -16.43 -5.88
C VAL A 135 14.77 -15.03 -5.33
N PRO A 136 14.83 -13.98 -6.17
CA PRO A 136 15.01 -12.61 -5.68
C PRO A 136 13.88 -12.19 -4.74
N VAL A 137 14.25 -11.63 -3.58
CA VAL A 137 13.33 -11.09 -2.59
C VAL A 137 13.60 -9.59 -2.41
N ILE A 138 12.62 -8.76 -2.73
CA ILE A 138 12.68 -7.29 -2.64
C ILE A 138 11.95 -6.84 -1.39
N CYS A 139 12.64 -6.12 -0.50
CA CYS A 139 12.06 -5.57 0.71
C CYS A 139 11.56 -4.16 0.49
N VAL A 140 10.26 -3.96 0.74
CA VAL A 140 9.57 -2.68 0.55
C VAL A 140 8.63 -2.36 1.69
N ARG A 141 8.41 -1.06 1.91
CA ARG A 141 7.46 -0.53 2.88
C ARG A 141 7.06 0.88 2.50
N PHE A 142 5.85 1.26 2.86
CA PHE A 142 5.33 2.60 2.60
C PHE A 142 6.03 3.68 3.44
N SER A 143 6.26 3.38 4.73
CA SER A 143 7.12 4.21 5.58
C SER A 143 8.50 3.58 5.66
N PRO A 144 9.51 4.10 4.94
CA PRO A 144 10.86 3.57 4.99
C PRO A 144 11.43 3.55 6.40
N PRO A 145 12.40 2.67 6.72
CA PRO A 145 13.03 2.64 8.02
C PRO A 145 13.53 4.03 8.46
N GLY A 146 13.24 4.43 9.69
CA GLY A 146 13.65 5.72 10.25
C GLY A 146 12.82 6.93 9.82
N LYS A 147 11.86 6.77 8.90
CA LYS A 147 10.91 7.82 8.51
C LYS A 147 9.53 7.57 9.13
N ARG A 148 8.87 8.63 9.56
CA ARG A 148 7.53 8.59 10.17
C ARG A 148 6.42 8.99 9.20
N ASP A 149 6.82 9.46 8.03
CA ASP A 149 5.93 9.81 6.93
C ASP A 149 5.98 8.73 5.85
N TRP A 150 4.97 8.67 5.01
CA TRP A 150 4.98 7.75 3.88
C TRP A 150 5.85 8.26 2.73
N SER A 151 6.26 7.32 1.87
CA SER A 151 6.94 7.62 0.61
C SER A 151 6.36 6.78 -0.51
N TYR A 152 6.17 7.39 -1.67
CA TYR A 152 5.77 6.68 -2.88
C TYR A 152 6.90 5.86 -3.53
N ASP A 153 8.08 5.77 -2.90
CA ASP A 153 9.22 4.99 -3.41
C ASP A 153 8.89 3.52 -3.62
N ILE A 154 8.04 2.94 -2.76
CA ILE A 154 7.54 1.57 -2.92
C ILE A 154 6.90 1.36 -4.30
N ILE A 155 6.16 2.34 -4.84
CA ILE A 155 5.52 2.26 -6.16
C ILE A 155 6.58 2.22 -7.26
N SER A 156 7.64 3.05 -7.16
CA SER A 156 8.74 3.09 -8.14
C SER A 156 9.55 1.80 -8.11
N ILE A 157 9.90 1.31 -6.91
CA ILE A 157 10.70 0.09 -6.73
C ILE A 157 9.96 -1.12 -7.31
N ILE A 158 8.68 -1.30 -6.94
CA ILE A 158 7.87 -2.41 -7.47
C ILE A 158 7.66 -2.24 -8.98
N GLY A 159 7.37 -1.02 -9.44
CA GLY A 159 7.18 -0.72 -10.87
C GLY A 159 8.38 -1.10 -11.71
N ALA A 160 9.59 -0.78 -11.25
CA ALA A 160 10.83 -1.17 -11.92
C ALA A 160 11.00 -2.69 -11.94
N ALA A 161 10.76 -3.36 -10.80
CA ALA A 161 10.93 -4.81 -10.67
C ALA A 161 9.99 -5.61 -11.59
N VAL A 162 8.76 -5.11 -11.82
CA VAL A 162 7.73 -5.80 -12.63
C VAL A 162 7.57 -5.25 -14.05
N GLY A 163 8.48 -4.35 -14.49
CA GLY A 163 8.47 -3.75 -15.83
C GLY A 163 7.30 -2.78 -16.05
N ARG A 164 6.89 -2.03 -15.02
CA ARG A 164 5.78 -1.06 -15.03
C ARG A 164 6.19 0.34 -14.59
N SER A 165 7.44 0.75 -14.85
CA SER A 165 7.97 2.06 -14.41
C SER A 165 7.13 3.23 -14.89
N GLN A 166 6.69 3.26 -16.14
CA GLN A 166 5.84 4.33 -16.67
C GLN A 166 4.51 4.44 -15.90
N ARG A 167 3.87 3.30 -15.57
CA ARG A 167 2.64 3.30 -14.77
C ARG A 167 2.91 3.74 -13.33
N ALA A 168 4.05 3.36 -12.78
CA ALA A 168 4.48 3.79 -11.45
C ALA A 168 4.63 5.31 -11.37
N ASP A 169 5.29 5.92 -12.37
CA ASP A 169 5.45 7.37 -12.45
C ASP A 169 4.11 8.10 -12.58
N GLN A 170 3.19 7.58 -13.40
CA GLN A 170 1.83 8.12 -13.52
C GLN A 170 1.05 8.05 -12.21
N LEU A 171 1.14 6.92 -11.49
CA LEU A 171 0.48 6.75 -10.18
C LEU A 171 1.03 7.75 -9.16
N LYS A 172 2.36 7.89 -9.07
CA LYS A 172 2.99 8.83 -8.16
C LYS A 172 2.56 10.25 -8.44
N ALA A 173 2.72 10.72 -9.68
CA ALA A 173 2.37 12.08 -10.08
C ALA A 173 0.90 12.41 -9.77
N TYR A 174 -0.01 11.50 -10.07
CA TYR A 174 -1.44 11.68 -9.80
C TYR A 174 -1.75 11.76 -8.30
N LEU A 175 -1.19 10.86 -7.49
CA LEU A 175 -1.43 10.84 -6.04
C LEU A 175 -0.81 12.07 -5.35
N GLU A 176 0.38 12.50 -5.79
CA GLU A 176 1.04 13.73 -5.30
C GLU A 176 0.25 14.98 -5.67
N GLU A 177 -0.30 15.05 -6.88
CA GLU A 177 -1.18 16.14 -7.31
C GLU A 177 -2.42 16.22 -6.43
N LYS A 178 -3.15 15.11 -6.24
CA LYS A 178 -4.36 15.04 -5.42
C LYS A 178 -4.08 15.39 -3.95
N LEU A 179 -2.97 14.94 -3.40
CA LEU A 179 -2.55 15.32 -2.05
C LEU A 179 -2.21 16.81 -1.96
N SER A 180 -1.53 17.36 -2.98
CA SER A 180 -1.17 18.77 -3.05
C SER A 180 -2.38 19.69 -3.10
N GLU A 181 -3.46 19.33 -3.79
CA GLU A 181 -4.73 20.09 -3.82
C GLU A 181 -5.28 20.32 -2.40
N ILE A 182 -5.20 19.31 -1.56
CA ILE A 182 -5.68 19.38 -0.16
C ILE A 182 -4.70 20.17 0.71
N THR A 183 -3.42 19.82 0.63
CA THR A 183 -2.40 20.38 1.53
C THR A 183 -2.12 21.86 1.27
N LYS A 184 -2.30 22.34 0.04
CA LYS A 184 -2.26 23.79 -0.28
C LYS A 184 -3.25 24.61 0.56
N ILE A 185 -4.41 24.05 0.86
CA ILE A 185 -5.42 24.71 1.68
C ILE A 185 -5.12 24.50 3.17
N THR A 186 -4.91 23.25 3.59
CA THR A 186 -4.78 22.91 5.02
C THR A 186 -3.50 23.45 5.64
N SER A 187 -2.41 23.60 4.87
CA SER A 187 -1.15 24.19 5.37
C SER A 187 -1.26 25.68 5.74
N THR A 188 -2.26 26.38 5.22
CA THR A 188 -2.51 27.80 5.57
C THR A 188 -3.26 27.98 6.89
N ILE A 189 -3.78 26.88 7.46
CA ILE A 189 -4.57 26.92 8.69
C ILE A 189 -3.63 27.00 9.90
N PRO A 190 -3.74 28.05 10.73
CA PRO A 190 -2.93 28.15 11.93
C PRO A 190 -3.31 27.05 12.94
N ASP A 191 -2.39 26.70 13.84
CA ASP A 191 -2.62 25.62 14.80
C ASP A 191 -3.85 25.85 15.69
N SER A 192 -4.17 27.11 15.99
CA SER A 192 -5.39 27.49 16.72
C SER A 192 -6.71 27.17 15.99
N GLY A 193 -6.63 26.98 14.66
CA GLY A 193 -7.77 26.62 13.82
C GLY A 193 -7.84 25.11 13.51
N LYS A 194 -6.86 24.33 13.96
CA LYS A 194 -6.82 22.88 13.71
C LYS A 194 -7.51 22.11 14.82
N PRO A 195 -8.46 21.22 14.52
CA PRO A 195 -9.09 20.38 15.53
C PRO A 195 -8.10 19.35 16.12
N ARG A 196 -8.27 19.07 17.40
CA ARG A 196 -7.58 17.99 18.11
C ARG A 196 -8.28 16.67 17.84
N VAL A 197 -7.58 15.69 17.30
CA VAL A 197 -8.18 14.48 16.72
C VAL A 197 -7.66 13.23 17.43
N TYR A 198 -8.56 12.36 17.84
CA TYR A 198 -8.29 11.00 18.30
C TYR A 198 -8.63 10.00 17.20
N GLN A 199 -7.72 9.06 16.89
CA GLN A 199 -7.95 8.02 15.88
C GLN A 199 -7.93 6.65 16.52
N ALA A 200 -9.06 5.95 16.50
CA ALA A 200 -9.22 4.62 17.07
C ALA A 200 -8.88 3.51 16.06
N ARG A 201 -8.40 2.38 16.57
CA ARG A 201 -8.12 1.17 15.78
C ARG A 201 -9.41 0.44 15.40
N ALA A 202 -9.33 -0.45 14.40
CA ALA A 202 -10.47 -1.19 13.85
C ALA A 202 -11.20 -2.09 14.86
N ASP A 203 -10.45 -2.68 15.77
CA ASP A 203 -10.89 -3.71 16.73
C ASP A 203 -10.86 -3.26 18.19
N ASP A 204 -10.27 -2.10 18.49
CA ASP A 204 -10.08 -1.58 19.84
C ASP A 204 -10.14 -0.06 19.87
N LEU A 205 -11.17 0.50 20.55
CA LEU A 205 -11.35 1.94 20.71
C LEU A 205 -10.27 2.61 21.58
N LEU A 206 -9.60 1.85 22.41
CA LEU A 206 -8.54 2.33 23.31
C LEU A 206 -7.13 2.05 22.77
N LYS A 207 -7.03 1.74 21.48
CA LYS A 207 -5.78 1.63 20.75
C LYS A 207 -5.71 2.66 19.66
N THR A 208 -4.65 3.50 19.68
CA THR A 208 -4.56 4.68 18.79
C THR A 208 -3.25 4.71 18.03
N LEU A 209 -3.30 5.33 16.84
CA LEU A 209 -2.13 5.54 15.99
C LEU A 209 -1.40 6.82 16.43
N VAL A 210 -0.12 6.67 16.76
CA VAL A 210 0.73 7.78 17.21
C VAL A 210 1.11 8.71 16.05
N TRP A 211 1.28 8.15 14.85
CA TRP A 211 1.65 8.88 13.66
C TRP A 211 0.58 8.70 12.59
N SER A 212 -0.22 9.72 12.37
CA SER A 212 -1.22 9.76 11.29
C SER A 212 -0.98 11.00 10.45
N SER A 213 -0.26 10.80 9.35
CA SER A 213 0.00 11.87 8.39
C SER A 213 -1.28 12.38 7.76
N GLU A 214 -2.28 11.52 7.59
CA GLU A 214 -3.60 11.86 7.03
C GLU A 214 -4.33 12.90 7.89
N ILE A 215 -4.23 12.79 9.22
CA ILE A 215 -4.77 13.81 10.14
C ILE A 215 -4.02 15.13 9.96
N ILE A 216 -2.70 15.08 9.90
CA ILE A 216 -1.85 16.28 9.80
C ILE A 216 -2.08 16.98 8.46
N TYR A 217 -2.03 16.24 7.35
CA TYR A 217 -2.27 16.77 6.01
C TYR A 217 -3.72 17.19 5.79
N GLY A 218 -4.68 16.58 6.49
CA GLY A 218 -6.07 17.01 6.55
C GLY A 218 -6.31 18.25 7.42
N GLY A 219 -5.24 18.82 8.03
CA GLY A 219 -5.33 20.04 8.82
C GLY A 219 -5.76 19.83 10.27
N GLY A 220 -5.57 18.62 10.84
CA GLY A 220 -5.82 18.31 12.25
C GLY A 220 -4.55 18.15 13.09
N ILE A 221 -4.72 18.01 14.39
CA ILE A 221 -3.67 17.71 15.37
C ILE A 221 -3.96 16.34 15.99
N ASN A 222 -3.11 15.35 15.75
CA ASN A 222 -3.24 14.05 16.39
C ASN A 222 -2.91 14.15 17.89
N VAL A 223 -3.89 13.91 18.77
CA VAL A 223 -3.71 14.02 20.23
C VAL A 223 -2.76 12.97 20.80
N ALA A 224 -2.57 11.85 20.11
CA ALA A 224 -1.67 10.78 20.51
C ALA A 224 -0.23 10.97 19.98
N TYR A 225 0.04 12.02 19.20
CA TYR A 225 1.36 12.23 18.61
C TYR A 225 2.45 12.35 19.68
N ASN A 226 3.47 11.50 19.57
CA ASN A 226 4.64 11.51 20.45
C ASN A 226 5.89 11.19 19.62
N PRO A 227 6.81 12.15 19.43
CA PRO A 227 8.00 11.97 18.62
C PRO A 227 9.01 10.96 19.19
N GLN A 228 8.95 10.62 20.48
CA GLN A 228 9.82 9.64 21.13
C GLN A 228 9.26 8.20 21.02
N GLN A 229 7.99 8.05 20.68
CA GLN A 229 7.34 6.75 20.58
C GLN A 229 7.81 6.00 19.32
N GLN A 230 8.32 4.78 19.50
CA GLN A 230 8.80 3.94 18.39
C GLN A 230 7.67 3.10 17.77
N ALA A 231 6.76 2.58 18.60
CA ALA A 231 5.63 1.80 18.10
C ALA A 231 4.58 2.71 17.46
N PRO A 232 4.06 2.36 16.26
CA PRO A 232 3.03 3.16 15.60
C PRO A 232 1.70 3.14 16.36
N TRP A 233 1.38 2.05 17.06
CA TRP A 233 0.16 1.87 17.82
C TRP A 233 0.44 1.77 19.31
N ILE A 234 -0.33 2.50 20.12
CA ILE A 234 -0.28 2.43 21.58
C ILE A 234 -1.66 2.13 22.15
N SER A 235 -1.70 1.42 23.30
CA SER A 235 -2.90 1.30 24.12
C SER A 235 -2.96 2.48 25.10
N VAL A 236 -4.15 3.03 25.28
CA VAL A 236 -4.44 4.14 26.20
C VAL A 236 -5.64 3.79 27.07
N SER A 237 -5.79 4.46 28.21
CA SER A 237 -7.01 4.32 29.01
C SER A 237 -8.10 5.28 28.52
N LEU A 238 -9.35 5.03 28.87
CA LEU A 238 -10.44 5.96 28.54
C LEU A 238 -10.24 7.31 29.25
N GLU A 239 -9.71 7.32 30.46
CA GLU A 239 -9.38 8.53 31.21
C GLU A 239 -8.35 9.38 30.43
N GLN A 240 -7.39 8.74 29.76
CA GLN A 240 -6.44 9.46 28.91
C GLN A 240 -7.13 10.09 27.70
N VAL A 241 -8.10 9.42 27.08
CA VAL A 241 -8.88 9.99 25.96
C VAL A 241 -9.76 11.16 26.46
N ILE A 242 -10.36 11.02 27.66
CA ILE A 242 -11.12 12.09 28.32
C ILE A 242 -10.22 13.29 28.62
N LEU A 243 -9.00 13.05 29.11
CA LEU A 243 -8.03 14.11 29.39
C LEU A 243 -7.59 14.84 28.11
N TRP A 244 -7.38 14.11 27.02
CA TRP A 244 -7.13 14.72 25.72
C TRP A 244 -8.31 15.53 25.21
N ASN A 245 -9.54 15.13 25.55
CA ASN A 245 -10.80 15.76 25.15
C ASN A 245 -10.81 16.20 23.67
N PRO A 246 -10.70 15.28 22.74
CA PRO A 246 -10.57 15.58 21.31
C PRO A 246 -11.81 16.31 20.76
N ASP A 247 -11.56 17.19 19.75
CA ASP A 247 -12.61 17.89 18.99
C ASP A 247 -13.26 16.99 17.94
N ALA A 248 -12.56 15.94 17.51
CA ALA A 248 -13.06 14.94 16.58
C ALA A 248 -12.49 13.56 16.90
N ILE A 249 -13.27 12.51 16.63
CA ILE A 249 -12.84 11.11 16.73
C ILE A 249 -12.96 10.48 15.35
N ILE A 250 -11.89 9.79 14.90
CA ILE A 250 -11.89 8.99 13.68
C ILE A 250 -11.94 7.52 14.05
N LEU A 251 -12.94 6.82 13.56
CA LEU A 251 -13.07 5.37 13.61
C LEU A 251 -12.55 4.78 12.31
N HIS A 252 -11.91 3.62 12.40
CA HIS A 252 -11.42 2.89 11.24
C HIS A 252 -12.58 2.45 10.33
N GLY A 253 -12.55 2.88 9.07
CA GLY A 253 -13.65 2.68 8.12
C GLY A 253 -14.06 1.23 7.92
N PHE A 254 -13.11 0.31 7.97
CA PHE A 254 -13.35 -1.14 7.84
C PHE A 254 -13.43 -1.87 9.20
N GLY A 255 -13.38 -1.12 10.31
CA GLY A 255 -13.52 -1.64 11.65
C GLY A 255 -14.97 -1.92 12.05
N ARG A 256 -15.12 -2.62 13.18
CA ARG A 256 -16.43 -3.03 13.70
C ARG A 256 -17.24 -1.89 14.32
N PHE A 257 -16.56 -0.83 14.80
CA PHE A 257 -17.21 0.24 15.52
C PHE A 257 -17.91 1.24 14.59
N LYS A 258 -19.00 1.82 15.10
CA LYS A 258 -19.80 2.86 14.46
C LYS A 258 -19.85 4.11 15.36
N PRO A 259 -20.13 5.31 14.84
CA PRO A 259 -20.32 6.50 15.66
C PRO A 259 -21.37 6.32 16.75
N GLU A 260 -22.45 5.57 16.47
CA GLU A 260 -23.53 5.28 17.39
C GLU A 260 -23.08 4.53 18.64
N ASP A 261 -22.05 3.70 18.53
CA ASP A 261 -21.49 2.95 19.67
C ASP A 261 -20.92 3.92 20.72
N LEU A 262 -20.29 5.02 20.29
CA LEU A 262 -19.76 6.03 21.20
C LEU A 262 -20.86 6.98 21.68
N TYR A 263 -21.85 7.28 20.82
CA TYR A 263 -22.97 8.13 21.19
C TYR A 263 -23.91 7.50 22.21
N SER A 264 -23.96 6.17 22.30
CA SER A 264 -24.80 5.43 23.25
C SER A 264 -24.07 4.98 24.52
N ASP A 265 -22.73 4.99 24.53
CA ASP A 265 -21.94 4.56 25.70
C ASP A 265 -21.79 5.72 26.71
N PRO A 266 -22.35 5.60 27.95
CA PRO A 266 -22.25 6.65 28.97
C PRO A 266 -20.82 7.08 29.31
N ASN A 267 -19.86 6.19 29.16
CA ASN A 267 -18.45 6.46 29.51
C ASN A 267 -17.78 7.45 28.54
N TRP A 268 -18.28 7.55 27.29
CA TRP A 268 -17.75 8.46 26.27
C TRP A 268 -18.45 9.83 26.24
N GLN A 269 -19.57 10.01 26.96
CA GLN A 269 -20.43 11.21 26.87
C GLN A 269 -19.79 12.49 27.38
N THR A 270 -18.69 12.43 28.14
CA THR A 270 -17.99 13.62 28.63
C THR A 270 -17.06 14.21 27.56
N ILE A 271 -16.70 13.48 26.54
CA ILE A 271 -15.77 13.87 25.48
C ILE A 271 -16.45 14.84 24.50
N LYS A 272 -15.78 15.96 24.19
CA LYS A 272 -16.29 17.01 23.29
C LYS A 272 -16.74 16.47 21.94
N ALA A 273 -15.92 15.65 21.27
CA ALA A 273 -16.25 15.06 19.98
C ALA A 273 -17.56 14.23 20.00
N VAL A 274 -17.85 13.55 21.13
CA VAL A 274 -19.07 12.76 21.28
C VAL A 274 -20.29 13.68 21.52
N LYS A 275 -20.16 14.67 22.40
CA LYS A 275 -21.21 15.68 22.66
C LYS A 275 -21.62 16.43 21.40
N GLU A 276 -20.63 16.82 20.60
CA GLU A 276 -20.83 17.61 19.38
C GLU A 276 -21.11 16.72 18.14
N ARG A 277 -21.25 15.40 18.33
CA ARG A 277 -21.49 14.41 17.26
C ARG A 277 -20.43 14.46 16.14
N ARG A 278 -19.18 14.70 16.50
CA ARG A 278 -18.00 14.74 15.60
C ARG A 278 -17.20 13.45 15.66
N VAL A 279 -17.90 12.32 15.55
CA VAL A 279 -17.29 10.99 15.42
C VAL A 279 -17.52 10.52 13.99
N TYR A 280 -16.45 10.21 13.28
CA TYR A 280 -16.48 9.91 11.85
C TYR A 280 -15.84 8.55 11.56
N LYS A 281 -16.47 7.78 10.70
CA LYS A 281 -15.95 6.52 10.18
C LYS A 281 -15.33 6.78 8.81
N LEU A 282 -13.98 6.83 8.73
CA LEU A 282 -13.26 7.22 7.53
C LEU A 282 -12.47 6.06 6.91
N THR A 283 -12.25 6.11 5.61
CA THR A 283 -11.42 5.14 4.90
C THR A 283 -10.02 5.09 5.51
N MET A 284 -9.50 3.89 5.70
CA MET A 284 -8.13 3.67 6.17
C MET A 284 -7.52 2.48 5.43
N GLY A 285 -6.21 2.35 5.46
CA GLY A 285 -5.55 1.14 5.00
C GLY A 285 -5.99 -0.08 5.82
N TRP A 286 -6.03 -1.24 5.17
CA TRP A 286 -6.22 -2.53 5.85
C TRP A 286 -4.86 -3.13 6.11
N VAL A 287 -4.43 -3.53 7.17
CA VAL A 287 -3.06 -3.97 7.51
C VAL A 287 -2.00 -3.27 6.63
N GLY A 288 -1.46 -2.19 7.12
CA GLY A 288 -0.58 -1.30 6.35
C GLY A 288 -1.36 -0.31 5.49
N TRP A 289 -0.67 0.33 4.62
CA TRP A 289 -1.11 1.49 3.87
C TRP A 289 -1.66 1.14 2.47
N ASP A 290 -2.52 2.00 1.92
CA ASP A 290 -3.09 1.88 0.57
C ASP A 290 -2.83 3.16 -0.22
N PRO A 291 -2.28 3.07 -1.46
CA PRO A 291 -1.92 4.26 -2.24
C PRO A 291 -3.09 5.22 -2.50
N ALA A 292 -4.26 4.71 -2.81
CA ALA A 292 -5.46 5.52 -2.96
C ALA A 292 -6.05 5.94 -1.60
N GLY A 293 -6.06 4.98 -0.65
CA GLY A 293 -6.70 5.14 0.65
C GLY A 293 -6.16 6.31 1.46
N THR A 294 -4.85 6.57 1.40
CA THR A 294 -4.24 7.70 2.14
C THR A 294 -4.70 9.06 1.61
N VAL A 295 -4.70 9.25 0.30
CA VAL A 295 -5.18 10.51 -0.29
C VAL A 295 -6.67 10.69 0.01
N ILE A 296 -7.47 9.63 -0.11
CA ILE A 296 -8.90 9.65 0.21
C ILE A 296 -9.11 9.97 1.68
N GLN A 297 -8.39 9.33 2.60
CA GLN A 297 -8.51 9.62 4.04
C GLN A 297 -8.10 11.05 4.36
N THR A 298 -7.01 11.56 3.77
CA THR A 298 -6.60 12.97 3.93
C THR A 298 -7.69 13.93 3.47
N MET A 299 -8.31 13.66 2.33
CA MET A 299 -9.42 14.44 1.79
C MET A 299 -10.65 14.38 2.70
N GLN A 300 -10.99 13.20 3.22
CA GLN A 300 -12.07 13.04 4.20
C GLN A 300 -11.79 13.81 5.48
N CYS A 301 -10.56 13.73 6.02
CA CYS A 301 -10.13 14.50 7.17
C CYS A 301 -10.29 16.00 6.91
N ALA A 302 -9.79 16.51 5.79
CA ALA A 302 -9.92 17.93 5.43
C ALA A 302 -11.39 18.38 5.38
N LYS A 303 -12.27 17.57 4.76
CA LYS A 303 -13.71 17.86 4.67
C LYS A 303 -14.39 17.90 6.03
N VAL A 304 -14.11 16.95 6.93
CA VAL A 304 -14.78 16.91 8.25
C VAL A 304 -14.16 17.85 9.28
N PHE A 305 -12.90 18.24 9.10
CA PHE A 305 -12.22 19.19 9.98
C PHE A 305 -12.53 20.64 9.62
N HIS A 306 -12.62 20.94 8.33
CA HIS A 306 -12.74 22.29 7.77
C HIS A 306 -13.83 22.35 6.70
N PRO A 307 -15.10 22.06 7.05
CA PRO A 307 -16.20 21.98 6.09
C PRO A 307 -16.41 23.29 5.30
N ASP A 308 -16.13 24.44 5.91
CA ASP A 308 -16.18 25.76 5.30
C ASP A 308 -15.16 25.97 4.18
N LYS A 309 -13.94 25.43 4.36
CA LYS A 309 -12.86 25.52 3.35
C LYS A 309 -13.00 24.52 2.21
N PHE A 310 -13.72 23.45 2.45
CA PHE A 310 -13.95 22.36 1.50
C PHE A 310 -15.43 22.21 1.14
N GLU A 311 -16.20 23.31 1.14
CA GLU A 311 -17.65 23.32 0.86
C GLU A 311 -17.97 22.63 -0.47
N ASN A 312 -17.24 22.99 -1.53
CA ASN A 312 -17.44 22.45 -2.88
C ASN A 312 -16.82 21.06 -3.12
N LEU A 313 -16.11 20.48 -2.15
CA LEU A 313 -15.53 19.15 -2.28
C LEU A 313 -16.59 18.06 -2.14
N ASN A 314 -16.85 17.35 -3.22
CA ASN A 314 -17.62 16.10 -3.21
C ASN A 314 -16.69 14.92 -3.01
N VAL A 315 -16.53 14.49 -1.76
CA VAL A 315 -15.62 13.41 -1.37
C VAL A 315 -15.93 12.11 -2.10
N GLU A 316 -17.21 11.76 -2.27
CA GLU A 316 -17.58 10.50 -2.92
C GLU A 316 -17.22 10.47 -4.41
N SER A 317 -17.41 11.58 -5.11
CA SER A 317 -17.04 11.70 -6.52
C SER A 317 -15.53 11.61 -6.70
N GLU A 318 -14.77 12.40 -5.94
CA GLU A 318 -13.30 12.42 -6.01
C GLU A 318 -12.69 11.07 -5.61
N ALA A 319 -13.20 10.43 -4.56
CA ALA A 319 -12.71 9.14 -4.12
C ALA A 319 -12.97 8.03 -5.15
N ASN A 320 -14.12 8.08 -5.85
CA ASN A 320 -14.39 7.16 -6.95
C ASN A 320 -13.43 7.38 -8.12
N GLU A 321 -13.10 8.63 -8.46
CA GLU A 321 -12.12 8.95 -9.51
C GLU A 321 -10.71 8.48 -9.12
N ILE A 322 -10.30 8.69 -7.86
CA ILE A 322 -9.00 8.22 -7.36
C ILE A 322 -8.93 6.68 -7.46
N PHE A 323 -9.93 5.97 -6.99
CA PHE A 323 -9.96 4.51 -7.10
C PHE A 323 -10.02 4.01 -8.54
N LYS A 324 -10.76 4.71 -9.41
CA LYS A 324 -10.78 4.41 -10.86
C LYS A 324 -9.40 4.59 -11.47
N PHE A 325 -8.70 5.67 -11.17
CA PHE A 325 -7.36 5.90 -11.67
C PHE A 325 -6.38 4.84 -11.14
N VAL A 326 -6.41 4.54 -9.83
CA VAL A 326 -5.45 3.63 -9.19
C VAL A 326 -5.72 2.18 -9.56
N TYR A 327 -6.97 1.72 -9.48
CA TYR A 327 -7.34 0.30 -9.62
C TYR A 327 -8.14 -0.03 -10.88
N GLY A 328 -8.51 0.97 -11.68
CA GLY A 328 -9.32 0.78 -12.89
C GLY A 328 -10.78 0.40 -12.62
N VAL A 329 -11.31 0.70 -11.45
CA VAL A 329 -12.64 0.24 -11.00
C VAL A 329 -13.56 1.41 -10.70
N ASP A 330 -14.65 1.54 -11.47
CA ASP A 330 -15.65 2.57 -11.27
C ASP A 330 -16.50 2.32 -10.01
N GLY A 331 -16.85 3.40 -9.30
CA GLY A 331 -17.78 3.38 -8.17
C GLY A 331 -17.31 2.54 -6.98
N LEU A 332 -16.01 2.29 -6.85
CA LEU A 332 -15.46 1.47 -5.77
C LEU A 332 -15.69 2.12 -4.40
N TYR A 333 -15.48 3.44 -4.30
CA TYR A 333 -15.71 4.15 -3.06
C TYR A 333 -17.18 4.11 -2.62
N SER A 334 -18.12 4.32 -3.54
CA SER A 334 -19.55 4.26 -3.25
C SER A 334 -19.97 2.89 -2.70
N ARG A 335 -19.42 1.80 -3.25
CA ARG A 335 -19.63 0.45 -2.72
C ARG A 335 -19.07 0.27 -1.31
N LEU A 336 -17.84 0.72 -1.07
CA LEU A 336 -17.21 0.66 0.25
C LEU A 336 -17.99 1.50 1.26
N LYS A 337 -18.41 2.71 0.88
CA LYS A 337 -19.21 3.60 1.72
C LYS A 337 -20.54 2.94 2.15
N LYS A 338 -21.24 2.33 1.21
CA LYS A 338 -22.48 1.59 1.49
C LYS A 338 -22.25 0.39 2.40
N ASP A 339 -21.25 -0.44 2.10
CA ASP A 339 -21.00 -1.70 2.81
C ASP A 339 -20.48 -1.49 4.23
N TYR A 340 -19.69 -0.45 4.46
CA TYR A 340 -19.04 -0.19 5.75
C TYR A 340 -19.60 1.00 6.50
N GLY A 341 -20.52 1.76 5.93
CA GLY A 341 -21.12 2.95 6.58
C GLY A 341 -20.10 4.08 6.77
N LEU A 342 -19.31 4.42 5.74
CA LEU A 342 -18.38 5.53 5.81
C LEU A 342 -19.14 6.86 5.90
N SER A 343 -18.63 7.79 6.73
CA SER A 343 -19.33 9.04 7.09
C SER A 343 -19.41 10.06 5.96
N VAL A 344 -18.40 10.12 5.06
CA VAL A 344 -18.32 11.07 3.95
C VAL A 344 -17.86 10.40 2.67
#